data_eab3b545b48cb0ff92876e684c557214
#
_entry.id   eab3b545b48cb0ff92876e684c557214
#
_cell.length_a   1.000
_cell.length_b   1.000
_cell.length_c   1.000
_cell.angle_alpha   90.00
_cell.angle_beta   90.00
_cell.angle_gamma   90.00
#
_symmetry.space_group_name_H-M   'P 1'
#
loop_
_entity.id
_entity.type
_entity.pdbx_description
1 polymer ?
#
loop_
_entity_poly.entity_id
_entity_poly.type
_entity_poly.pdbx_seq_one_letter_code
_entity_poly.pdbx_strand_id
1 'polypeptide(L)'
;HESQQADYEAAVKRAQALIADGEFMQVVIGQRLQKPFDAPPLSLYRALRSMNPSPYMYYYHLGDHHVVGASPEILVRQEAVAEGQKITIRPLAGTRPRGATPEADAAAEQALLEDPKERAEHVMLIDLARNDIGRIAKIGSVKVTESFAVERYSHVMHIVSNVEGLLRDGLSSMDVLRACFPAGTLSGAPKIHAMELIDQLEPTKRGIYGGACGYLSYAGDMDVAIAIRTAVIKDKTLYVQAAAGVVADSVPALEWAETEHKARALLRAAELVEQGLE
;
A
#
# COMPACT_ATOMS: atom_id res chain seq x y z
N HIS A 1 -0.70 -9.07 18.91
CA HIS A 1 -1.09 -7.68 18.62
C HIS A 1 -0.46 -6.72 19.61
N GLU A 2 -0.04 -5.56 19.15
CA GLU A 2 0.37 -4.46 20.04
C GLU A 2 -0.83 -3.58 20.44
N SER A 3 -1.91 -3.59 19.65
CA SER A 3 -3.21 -2.96 19.98
C SER A 3 -4.25 -4.02 20.31
N GLN A 4 -5.17 -3.72 21.23
CA GLN A 4 -6.37 -4.52 21.40
C GLN A 4 -7.40 -4.13 20.33
N GLN A 5 -8.25 -5.07 19.93
CA GLN A 5 -9.31 -4.81 18.94
C GLN A 5 -10.19 -3.63 19.34
N ALA A 6 -10.57 -3.56 20.62
CA ALA A 6 -11.41 -2.47 21.15
C ALA A 6 -10.76 -1.09 20.98
N ASP A 7 -9.44 -0.99 21.16
CA ASP A 7 -8.70 0.28 21.01
C ASP A 7 -8.65 0.70 19.54
N TYR A 8 -8.41 -0.25 18.64
CA TYR A 8 -8.43 -0.01 17.21
C TYR A 8 -9.81 0.43 16.72
N GLU A 9 -10.87 -0.25 17.14
CA GLU A 9 -12.25 0.12 16.82
C GLU A 9 -12.63 1.50 17.37
N ALA A 10 -12.12 1.87 18.55
CA ALA A 10 -12.28 3.21 19.11
C ALA A 10 -11.57 4.27 18.25
N ALA A 11 -10.35 3.97 17.75
CA ALA A 11 -9.64 4.85 16.82
C ALA A 11 -10.41 5.04 15.50
N VAL A 12 -11.00 3.97 14.95
CA VAL A 12 -11.86 4.05 13.76
C VAL A 12 -13.07 4.97 14.01
N LYS A 13 -13.77 4.80 15.13
CA LYS A 13 -14.91 5.65 15.50
C LYS A 13 -14.52 7.11 15.67
N ARG A 14 -13.34 7.38 16.26
CA ARG A 14 -12.82 8.75 16.39
C ARG A 14 -12.52 9.34 15.01
N ALA A 15 -11.93 8.59 14.10
CA ALA A 15 -11.71 9.03 12.72
C ALA A 15 -13.02 9.34 12.01
N GLN A 16 -14.06 8.50 12.15
CA GLN A 16 -15.37 8.75 11.57
C GLN A 16 -16.01 10.05 12.08
N ALA A 17 -15.88 10.35 13.38
CA ALA A 17 -16.36 11.62 13.93
C ALA A 17 -15.66 12.83 13.29
N LEU A 18 -14.35 12.77 13.11
CA LEU A 18 -13.57 13.82 12.46
C LEU A 18 -13.88 13.95 10.96
N ILE A 19 -14.19 12.84 10.29
CA ILE A 19 -14.70 12.86 8.89
C ILE A 19 -16.05 13.58 8.83
N ALA A 20 -16.95 13.31 9.77
CA ALA A 20 -18.24 13.97 9.84
C ALA A 20 -18.13 15.47 10.14
N ASP A 21 -17.11 15.88 10.89
CA ASP A 21 -16.78 17.28 11.15
C ASP A 21 -16.08 17.98 9.97
N GLY A 22 -15.75 17.24 8.90
CA GLY A 22 -15.16 17.78 7.67
C GLY A 22 -13.65 17.94 7.70
N GLU A 23 -12.96 17.33 8.65
CA GLU A 23 -11.51 17.45 8.81
C GLU A 23 -10.75 16.74 7.69
N PHE A 24 -11.26 15.61 7.20
CA PHE A 24 -10.71 14.86 6.07
C PHE A 24 -11.76 13.92 5.46
N MET A 25 -11.44 13.36 4.30
CA MET A 25 -12.34 12.45 3.56
C MET A 25 -12.05 10.98 3.89
N GLN A 26 -10.77 10.65 4.09
CA GLN A 26 -10.28 9.30 4.40
C GLN A 26 -8.98 9.39 5.20
N VAL A 27 -8.81 8.45 6.14
CA VAL A 27 -7.54 8.23 6.84
C VAL A 27 -7.26 6.73 6.91
N VAL A 28 -5.99 6.35 6.79
CA VAL A 28 -5.56 4.95 6.87
C VAL A 28 -5.00 4.68 8.27
N ILE A 29 -5.64 3.80 9.03
CA ILE A 29 -5.23 3.46 10.41
C ILE A 29 -4.67 2.04 10.44
N GLY A 30 -3.50 1.89 11.04
CA GLY A 30 -2.76 0.65 11.12
C GLY A 30 -2.63 0.07 12.53
N GLN A 31 -2.28 -1.19 12.56
CA GLN A 31 -1.84 -1.90 13.76
C GLN A 31 -0.58 -2.71 13.48
N ARG A 32 0.18 -3.03 14.53
CA ARG A 32 1.36 -3.89 14.45
C ARG A 32 1.14 -5.20 15.20
N LEU A 33 1.49 -6.28 14.54
CA LEU A 33 1.55 -7.61 15.10
C LEU A 33 3.02 -8.00 15.29
N GLN A 34 3.30 -8.78 16.31
CA GLN A 34 4.62 -9.34 16.56
C GLN A 34 4.53 -10.81 16.93
N LYS A 35 5.57 -11.55 16.60
CA LYS A 35 5.67 -12.99 16.87
C LYS A 35 7.14 -13.35 17.07
N PRO A 36 7.50 -14.25 18.01
CA PRO A 36 8.83 -14.85 18.05
C PRO A 36 9.15 -15.51 16.70
N PHE A 37 10.37 -15.32 16.21
CA PHE A 37 10.84 -15.89 14.94
C PHE A 37 12.36 -16.07 14.99
N ASP A 38 12.82 -17.31 15.19
CA ASP A 38 14.23 -17.65 15.32
C ASP A 38 14.80 -18.37 14.08
N ALA A 39 14.00 -18.52 13.03
CA ALA A 39 14.45 -19.10 11.78
C ALA A 39 15.27 -18.09 10.95
N PRO A 40 16.10 -18.56 9.98
CA PRO A 40 16.84 -17.67 9.10
C PRO A 40 15.91 -16.70 8.35
N PRO A 41 16.16 -15.39 8.39
CA PRO A 41 15.28 -14.40 7.73
C PRO A 41 15.11 -14.62 6.22
N LEU A 42 16.12 -15.18 5.54
CA LEU A 42 16.04 -15.50 4.12
C LEU A 42 15.02 -16.62 3.83
N SER A 43 14.80 -17.54 4.77
CA SER A 43 13.78 -18.59 4.63
C SER A 43 12.37 -17.98 4.60
N LEU A 44 12.11 -16.90 5.36
CA LEU A 44 10.85 -16.16 5.25
C LEU A 44 10.66 -15.59 3.84
N TYR A 45 11.68 -14.99 3.25
CA TYR A 45 11.62 -14.48 1.88
C TYR A 45 11.29 -15.59 0.88
N ARG A 46 11.96 -16.75 1.00
CA ARG A 46 11.74 -17.91 0.12
C ARG A 46 10.31 -18.45 0.21
N ALA A 47 9.82 -18.63 1.45
CA ALA A 47 8.44 -19.05 1.69
C ALA A 47 7.43 -18.05 1.13
N LEU A 48 7.62 -16.76 1.40
CA LEU A 48 6.74 -15.70 0.92
C LEU A 48 6.71 -15.62 -0.62
N ARG A 49 7.87 -15.75 -1.27
CA ARG A 49 8.00 -15.78 -2.73
C ARG A 49 7.24 -16.96 -3.35
N SER A 50 7.26 -18.11 -2.69
CA SER A 50 6.55 -19.30 -3.18
C SER A 50 5.03 -19.20 -3.00
N MET A 51 4.60 -18.66 -1.84
CA MET A 51 3.18 -18.60 -1.49
C MET A 51 2.43 -17.45 -2.15
N ASN A 52 3.06 -16.29 -2.22
CA ASN A 52 2.41 -15.04 -2.62
C ASN A 52 3.38 -14.13 -3.40
N PRO A 53 3.77 -14.53 -4.63
CA PRO A 53 4.63 -13.70 -5.45
C PRO A 53 3.96 -12.37 -5.74
N SER A 54 4.74 -11.29 -5.66
CA SER A 54 4.30 -9.92 -5.87
C SER A 54 5.25 -9.20 -6.82
N PRO A 55 4.83 -8.10 -7.48
CA PRO A 55 5.68 -7.35 -8.40
C PRO A 55 6.98 -6.85 -7.76
N TYR A 56 6.94 -6.55 -6.48
CA TYR A 56 8.11 -6.04 -5.73
C TYR A 56 8.42 -6.97 -4.57
N MET A 57 9.36 -7.89 -4.81
CA MET A 57 9.88 -8.80 -3.81
C MET A 57 11.27 -8.33 -3.36
N TYR A 58 11.50 -8.20 -2.06
CA TYR A 58 12.78 -7.73 -1.54
C TYR A 58 13.18 -8.36 -0.22
N TYR A 59 14.48 -8.43 -0.04
CA TYR A 59 15.16 -8.85 1.18
C TYR A 59 16.33 -7.91 1.43
N TYR A 60 16.29 -7.20 2.53
CA TYR A 60 17.40 -6.35 2.98
C TYR A 60 17.96 -6.84 4.30
N HIS A 61 19.28 -6.90 4.37
CA HIS A 61 20.03 -7.12 5.60
C HIS A 61 20.68 -5.78 6.00
N LEU A 62 20.15 -5.14 7.04
CA LEU A 62 20.54 -3.80 7.46
C LEU A 62 21.34 -3.81 8.79
N GLY A 63 22.22 -4.80 8.94
CA GLY A 63 23.05 -4.95 10.12
C GLY A 63 22.30 -5.64 11.26
N ASP A 64 21.61 -4.89 12.09
CA ASP A 64 20.91 -5.40 13.28
C ASP A 64 19.49 -5.92 12.99
N HIS A 65 18.99 -5.75 11.79
CA HIS A 65 17.66 -6.20 11.40
C HIS A 65 17.56 -6.57 9.91
N HIS A 66 16.49 -7.28 9.59
CA HIS A 66 16.17 -7.66 8.21
C HIS A 66 14.79 -7.14 7.83
N VAL A 67 14.64 -6.79 6.55
CA VAL A 67 13.37 -6.37 5.96
C VAL A 67 13.03 -7.34 4.84
N VAL A 68 11.86 -7.96 4.94
CA VAL A 68 11.36 -8.95 3.96
C VAL A 68 10.00 -8.49 3.47
N GLY A 69 9.87 -8.26 2.18
CA GLY A 69 8.63 -7.74 1.63
C GLY A 69 8.19 -8.38 0.32
N ALA A 70 6.87 -8.35 0.10
CA ALA A 70 6.19 -8.74 -1.13
C ALA A 70 5.12 -7.69 -1.44
N SER A 71 5.56 -6.50 -1.85
CA SER A 71 4.65 -5.37 -2.11
C SER A 71 3.95 -5.53 -3.45
N PRO A 72 2.63 -5.34 -3.50
CA PRO A 72 1.88 -5.35 -4.75
C PRO A 72 1.82 -3.98 -5.43
N GLU A 73 2.22 -2.90 -4.74
CA GLU A 73 1.87 -1.54 -5.14
C GLU A 73 3.10 -0.66 -5.33
N ILE A 74 3.14 0.00 -6.47
CA ILE A 74 4.12 1.05 -6.77
C ILE A 74 3.83 2.32 -5.96
N LEU A 75 4.87 2.93 -5.39
CA LEU A 75 4.79 4.31 -4.89
C LEU A 75 4.89 5.29 -6.06
N VAL A 76 5.97 5.18 -6.82
CA VAL A 76 6.21 6.00 -8.02
C VAL A 76 7.28 5.36 -8.91
N ARG A 77 7.10 5.50 -10.22
CA ARG A 77 8.08 5.16 -11.24
C ARG A 77 8.48 6.38 -12.02
N GLN A 78 9.75 6.46 -12.39
CA GLN A 78 10.31 7.46 -13.29
C GLN A 78 11.08 6.75 -14.39
N GLU A 79 10.80 7.09 -15.64
CA GLU A 79 11.39 6.46 -16.83
C GLU A 79 11.77 7.51 -17.86
N ALA A 80 12.91 7.32 -18.52
CA ALA A 80 13.29 8.14 -19.66
C ALA A 80 12.41 7.86 -20.87
N VAL A 81 11.81 8.89 -21.45
CA VAL A 81 11.02 8.83 -22.68
C VAL A 81 11.51 9.91 -23.66
N ALA A 82 11.04 9.90 -24.90
CA ALA A 82 11.48 10.86 -25.90
C ALA A 82 11.23 12.32 -25.50
N GLU A 83 10.15 12.58 -24.75
CA GLU A 83 9.73 13.91 -24.32
C GLU A 83 10.36 14.35 -22.99
N GLY A 84 11.19 13.53 -22.37
CA GLY A 84 11.85 13.80 -21.08
C GLY A 84 11.73 12.66 -20.07
N GLN A 85 11.54 12.98 -18.81
CA GLN A 85 11.34 12.00 -17.74
C GLN A 85 9.84 11.85 -17.44
N LYS A 86 9.30 10.67 -17.70
CA LYS A 86 7.92 10.34 -17.38
C LYS A 86 7.81 9.85 -15.95
N ILE A 87 6.81 10.34 -15.22
CA ILE A 87 6.49 9.91 -13.87
C ILE A 87 5.15 9.20 -13.92
N THR A 88 5.06 8.07 -13.23
CA THR A 88 3.87 7.22 -13.18
C THR A 88 3.53 6.87 -11.75
N ILE A 89 2.26 7.03 -11.37
CA ILE A 89 1.64 6.46 -10.16
C ILE A 89 0.46 5.60 -10.62
N ARG A 90 0.34 4.41 -10.03
CA ARG A 90 -0.75 3.49 -10.34
C ARG A 90 -1.57 3.20 -9.08
N PRO A 91 -2.57 4.03 -8.76
CA PRO A 91 -3.46 3.76 -7.64
C PRO A 91 -4.21 2.43 -7.87
N LEU A 92 -4.24 1.63 -6.82
CA LEU A 92 -4.87 0.32 -6.77
C LEU A 92 -5.85 0.31 -5.61
N ALA A 93 -7.13 0.02 -5.88
CA ALA A 93 -8.18 -0.03 -4.87
C ALA A 93 -9.23 -1.09 -5.24
N GLY A 94 -10.10 -1.33 -4.29
CA GLY A 94 -11.13 -2.37 -4.45
C GLY A 94 -10.53 -3.76 -4.50
N THR A 95 -11.19 -4.71 -3.88
CA THR A 95 -10.73 -6.11 -3.90
C THR A 95 -11.91 -7.04 -3.99
N ARG A 96 -11.86 -7.97 -4.94
CA ARG A 96 -12.78 -9.12 -4.97
C ARG A 96 -11.97 -10.41 -5.13
N PRO A 97 -12.39 -11.51 -4.49
CA PRO A 97 -11.83 -12.84 -4.75
C PRO A 97 -12.03 -13.23 -6.20
N ARG A 98 -11.12 -14.05 -6.74
CA ARG A 98 -11.28 -14.69 -8.04
C ARG A 98 -12.47 -15.64 -8.02
N GLY A 99 -13.23 -15.66 -9.11
CA GLY A 99 -14.30 -16.63 -9.31
C GLY A 99 -13.74 -18.04 -9.57
N ALA A 100 -14.46 -19.07 -9.12
CA ALA A 100 -14.09 -20.46 -9.39
C ALA A 100 -14.31 -20.90 -10.86
N THR A 101 -15.12 -20.16 -11.61
CA THR A 101 -15.37 -20.35 -13.05
C THR A 101 -15.19 -19.01 -13.78
N PRO A 102 -14.97 -19.03 -15.11
CA PRO A 102 -14.90 -17.79 -15.91
C PRO A 102 -16.14 -16.89 -15.74
N GLU A 103 -17.32 -17.48 -15.64
CA GLU A 103 -18.59 -16.74 -15.47
C GLU A 103 -18.66 -16.08 -14.08
N ALA A 104 -18.27 -16.81 -13.03
CA ALA A 104 -18.19 -16.27 -11.67
C ALA A 104 -17.12 -15.18 -11.54
N ASP A 105 -16.00 -15.32 -12.24
CA ASP A 105 -14.93 -14.33 -12.29
C ASP A 105 -15.39 -13.03 -13.00
N ALA A 106 -16.10 -13.17 -14.12
CA ALA A 106 -16.70 -12.02 -14.82
C ALA A 106 -17.80 -11.31 -13.97
N ALA A 107 -18.61 -12.08 -13.25
CA ALA A 107 -19.61 -11.50 -12.35
C ALA A 107 -18.97 -10.76 -11.18
N ALA A 108 -17.86 -11.27 -10.62
CA ALA A 108 -17.11 -10.60 -9.57
C ALA A 108 -16.47 -9.29 -10.07
N GLU A 109 -15.95 -9.26 -11.29
CA GLU A 109 -15.44 -8.06 -11.95
C GLU A 109 -16.53 -7.01 -12.14
N GLN A 110 -17.67 -7.41 -12.67
CA GLN A 110 -18.79 -6.49 -12.86
C GLN A 110 -19.27 -5.92 -11.53
N ALA A 111 -19.45 -6.76 -10.51
CA ALA A 111 -19.83 -6.31 -9.17
C ALA A 111 -18.81 -5.34 -8.55
N LEU A 112 -17.51 -5.53 -8.81
CA LEU A 112 -16.45 -4.62 -8.37
C LEU A 112 -16.55 -3.26 -9.07
N LEU A 113 -16.73 -3.25 -10.39
CA LEU A 113 -16.82 -2.03 -11.19
C LEU A 113 -18.11 -1.24 -10.94
N GLU A 114 -19.18 -1.90 -10.53
CA GLU A 114 -20.48 -1.26 -10.24
C GLU A 114 -20.62 -0.81 -8.78
N ASP A 115 -19.74 -1.24 -7.88
CA ASP A 115 -19.78 -0.87 -6.47
C ASP A 115 -19.52 0.63 -6.28
N PRO A 116 -20.52 1.42 -5.81
CA PRO A 116 -20.36 2.86 -5.71
C PRO A 116 -19.33 3.30 -4.67
N LYS A 117 -19.12 2.53 -3.61
CA LYS A 117 -18.11 2.80 -2.58
C LYS A 117 -16.71 2.62 -3.13
N GLU A 118 -16.44 1.48 -3.77
CA GLU A 118 -15.14 1.18 -4.38
C GLU A 118 -14.79 2.19 -5.48
N ARG A 119 -15.78 2.60 -6.26
CA ARG A 119 -15.60 3.64 -7.29
C ARG A 119 -15.26 5.00 -6.70
N ALA A 120 -15.96 5.42 -5.64
CA ALA A 120 -15.71 6.71 -4.98
C ALA A 120 -14.31 6.74 -4.35
N GLU A 121 -13.91 5.67 -3.67
CA GLU A 121 -12.56 5.53 -3.13
C GLU A 121 -11.51 5.59 -4.25
N HIS A 122 -11.73 4.88 -5.34
CA HIS A 122 -10.78 4.85 -6.45
C HIS A 122 -10.62 6.21 -7.14
N VAL A 123 -11.71 6.97 -7.33
CA VAL A 123 -11.65 8.37 -7.84
C VAL A 123 -10.80 9.24 -6.92
N MET A 124 -10.97 9.13 -5.61
CA MET A 124 -10.17 9.87 -4.64
C MET A 124 -8.69 9.52 -4.73
N LEU A 125 -8.33 8.25 -4.92
CA LEU A 125 -6.94 7.82 -5.09
C LEU A 125 -6.34 8.32 -6.41
N ILE A 126 -7.13 8.37 -7.49
CA ILE A 126 -6.72 9.00 -8.76
C ILE A 126 -6.41 10.49 -8.52
N ASP A 127 -7.26 11.21 -7.79
CA ASP A 127 -7.04 12.63 -7.51
C ASP A 127 -5.82 12.86 -6.61
N LEU A 128 -5.57 12.01 -5.63
CA LEU A 128 -4.34 12.03 -4.84
C LEU A 128 -3.09 11.84 -5.73
N ALA A 129 -3.11 10.87 -6.63
CA ALA A 129 -2.01 10.64 -7.56
C ALA A 129 -1.80 11.83 -8.52
N ARG A 130 -2.89 12.42 -9.01
CA ARG A 130 -2.84 13.63 -9.85
C ARG A 130 -2.25 14.82 -9.08
N ASN A 131 -2.61 14.99 -7.81
CA ASN A 131 -2.06 16.03 -6.96
C ASN A 131 -0.56 15.82 -6.71
N ASP A 132 -0.13 14.60 -6.38
CA ASP A 132 1.27 14.29 -6.12
C ASP A 132 2.15 14.54 -7.37
N ILE A 133 1.75 14.02 -8.53
CA ILE A 133 2.44 14.26 -9.80
C ILE A 133 2.37 15.74 -10.20
N GLY A 134 1.23 16.40 -10.00
CA GLY A 134 1.02 17.81 -10.37
C GLY A 134 1.98 18.78 -9.69
N ARG A 135 2.50 18.43 -8.52
CA ARG A 135 3.48 19.23 -7.78
C ARG A 135 4.84 19.34 -8.50
N ILE A 136 5.18 18.37 -9.35
CA ILE A 136 6.50 18.23 -9.98
C ILE A 136 6.43 18.10 -11.51
N ALA A 137 5.26 17.92 -12.08
CA ALA A 137 5.07 17.75 -13.52
C ALA A 137 5.06 19.09 -14.28
N LYS A 138 5.41 19.04 -15.55
CA LYS A 138 5.20 20.14 -16.50
C LYS A 138 3.71 20.47 -16.59
N ILE A 139 3.37 21.75 -16.63
CA ILE A 139 1.96 22.19 -16.70
C ILE A 139 1.28 21.55 -17.92
N GLY A 140 0.09 21.00 -17.72
CA GLY A 140 -0.71 20.36 -18.76
C GLY A 140 -0.27 18.93 -19.14
N SER A 141 0.81 18.38 -18.52
CA SER A 141 1.29 17.04 -18.83
C SER A 141 0.64 15.94 -17.99
N VAL A 142 -0.03 16.26 -16.88
CA VAL A 142 -0.68 15.26 -16.02
C VAL A 142 -1.90 14.68 -16.72
N LYS A 143 -1.92 13.36 -16.89
CA LYS A 143 -3.00 12.63 -17.57
C LYS A 143 -3.34 11.35 -16.82
N VAL A 144 -4.60 10.99 -16.85
CA VAL A 144 -5.06 9.64 -16.51
C VAL A 144 -5.07 8.85 -17.82
N THR A 145 -4.10 7.97 -18.00
CA THR A 145 -3.89 7.23 -19.27
C THR A 145 -4.65 5.91 -19.30
N GLU A 146 -4.97 5.37 -18.13
CA GLU A 146 -5.84 4.22 -17.94
C GLU A 146 -6.75 4.49 -16.73
N SER A 147 -8.02 4.14 -16.82
CA SER A 147 -9.00 4.42 -15.78
C SER A 147 -9.93 3.24 -15.54
N PHE A 148 -10.05 2.82 -14.30
CA PHE A 148 -10.92 1.72 -13.87
C PHE A 148 -10.69 0.40 -14.61
N ALA A 149 -9.44 0.08 -14.96
CA ALA A 149 -9.08 -1.24 -15.46
C ALA A 149 -9.13 -2.26 -14.32
N VAL A 150 -9.51 -3.51 -14.63
CA VAL A 150 -9.46 -4.59 -13.65
C VAL A 150 -8.24 -5.46 -13.90
N GLU A 151 -7.34 -5.51 -12.94
CA GLU A 151 -6.21 -6.43 -12.94
C GLU A 151 -6.52 -7.69 -12.12
N ARG A 152 -6.26 -8.84 -12.71
CA ARG A 152 -6.48 -10.15 -12.10
C ARG A 152 -5.17 -10.74 -11.63
N TYR A 153 -5.11 -11.03 -10.34
CA TYR A 153 -4.00 -11.74 -9.70
C TYR A 153 -4.40 -13.19 -9.39
N SER A 154 -3.53 -13.96 -8.77
CA SER A 154 -3.78 -15.38 -8.51
C SER A 154 -5.05 -15.64 -7.69
N HIS A 155 -5.34 -14.81 -6.70
CA HIS A 155 -6.42 -15.04 -5.74
C HIS A 155 -7.44 -13.89 -5.66
N VAL A 156 -7.10 -12.74 -6.19
CA VAL A 156 -7.91 -11.52 -6.11
C VAL A 156 -7.87 -10.75 -7.43
N MET A 157 -8.81 -9.82 -7.60
CA MET A 157 -8.79 -8.79 -8.63
C MET A 157 -8.93 -7.41 -7.99
N HIS A 158 -8.36 -6.39 -8.63
CA HIS A 158 -8.38 -5.00 -8.16
C HIS A 158 -8.75 -4.06 -9.29
N ILE A 159 -9.32 -2.90 -8.93
CA ILE A 159 -9.43 -1.75 -9.84
C ILE A 159 -8.10 -1.01 -9.84
N VAL A 160 -7.59 -0.72 -11.02
CA VAL A 160 -6.34 -0.01 -11.24
C VAL A 160 -6.57 1.15 -12.19
N SER A 161 -5.92 2.26 -11.93
CA SER A 161 -5.81 3.38 -12.87
C SER A 161 -4.34 3.78 -13.01
N ASN A 162 -4.03 4.50 -14.09
CA ASN A 162 -2.67 4.95 -14.37
C ASN A 162 -2.67 6.47 -14.52
N VAL A 163 -1.86 7.13 -13.69
CA VAL A 163 -1.67 8.59 -13.73
C VAL A 163 -0.23 8.87 -14.11
N GLU A 164 -0.05 9.67 -15.16
CA GLU A 164 1.27 10.00 -15.70
C GLU A 164 1.47 11.51 -15.79
N GLY A 165 2.74 11.94 -15.78
CA GLY A 165 3.15 13.31 -16.04
C GLY A 165 4.59 13.36 -16.49
N LEU A 166 4.98 14.45 -17.15
CA LEU A 166 6.37 14.72 -17.50
C LEU A 166 7.02 15.57 -16.41
N LEU A 167 8.16 15.13 -15.89
CA LEU A 167 8.91 15.86 -14.87
C LEU A 167 9.34 17.23 -15.38
N ARG A 168 9.20 18.26 -14.56
CA ARG A 168 9.74 19.60 -14.85
C ARG A 168 11.25 19.55 -14.94
N ASP A 169 11.80 20.36 -15.85
CA ASP A 169 13.24 20.50 -16.02
C ASP A 169 13.88 21.02 -14.71
N GLY A 170 15.04 20.49 -14.40
CA GLY A 170 15.81 20.86 -13.20
C GLY A 170 15.42 20.11 -11.90
N LEU A 171 14.39 19.26 -11.93
CA LEU A 171 14.04 18.40 -10.81
C LEU A 171 14.72 17.03 -10.94
N SER A 172 15.03 16.43 -9.79
CA SER A 172 15.68 15.14 -9.66
C SER A 172 14.69 14.04 -9.27
N SER A 173 15.12 12.77 -9.35
CA SER A 173 14.34 11.62 -8.84
C SER A 173 14.05 11.72 -7.33
N MET A 174 14.91 12.40 -6.55
CA MET A 174 14.65 12.66 -5.14
C MET A 174 13.54 13.68 -4.93
N ASP A 175 13.36 14.63 -5.83
CA ASP A 175 12.23 15.56 -5.79
C ASP A 175 10.93 14.84 -6.13
N VAL A 176 10.98 13.88 -7.08
CA VAL A 176 9.86 12.98 -7.40
C VAL A 176 9.47 12.17 -6.17
N LEU A 177 10.43 11.53 -5.51
CA LEU A 177 10.18 10.75 -4.31
C LEU A 177 9.55 11.61 -3.19
N ARG A 178 10.11 12.81 -2.94
CA ARG A 178 9.56 13.74 -1.92
C ARG A 178 8.15 14.21 -2.21
N ALA A 179 7.80 14.38 -3.49
CA ALA A 179 6.46 14.82 -3.88
C ALA A 179 5.41 13.73 -3.70
N CYS A 180 5.77 12.46 -3.96
CA CYS A 180 4.85 11.33 -3.94
C CYS A 180 4.78 10.64 -2.57
N PHE A 181 5.78 10.84 -1.69
CA PHE A 181 5.86 10.23 -0.38
C PHE A 181 5.19 11.09 0.71
N PRO A 182 4.49 10.45 1.69
CA PRO A 182 4.05 9.07 1.68
C PRO A 182 2.91 8.81 0.69
N ALA A 183 2.69 7.52 0.34
CA ALA A 183 1.60 7.14 -0.54
C ALA A 183 0.24 7.56 0.01
N GLY A 184 -0.65 8.04 -0.86
CA GLY A 184 -2.02 8.40 -0.49
C GLY A 184 -2.83 7.22 0.04
N THR A 185 -2.60 6.04 -0.54
CA THR A 185 -3.21 4.75 -0.12
C THR A 185 -2.78 4.29 1.28
N LEU A 186 -1.77 4.92 1.87
CA LEU A 186 -1.26 4.63 3.22
C LEU A 186 -1.38 5.82 4.20
N SER A 187 -1.88 6.96 3.74
CA SER A 187 -2.06 8.16 4.56
C SER A 187 -3.52 8.59 4.62
N GLY A 188 -3.99 9.31 3.65
CA GLY A 188 -5.36 9.79 3.54
C GLY A 188 -5.49 11.09 2.77
N ALA A 189 -6.68 11.66 2.78
CA ALA A 189 -7.02 12.88 2.07
C ALA A 189 -7.78 13.87 2.97
N PRO A 190 -7.24 15.08 3.20
CA PRO A 190 -5.94 15.64 2.79
C PRO A 190 -4.74 14.97 3.48
N LYS A 191 -3.66 14.75 2.72
CA LYS A 191 -2.51 13.92 3.13
C LYS A 191 -1.87 14.37 4.45
N ILE A 192 -1.55 15.66 4.60
CA ILE A 192 -0.80 16.17 5.76
C ILE A 192 -1.64 16.01 7.03
N HIS A 193 -2.89 16.44 6.99
CA HIS A 193 -3.77 16.34 8.16
C HIS A 193 -4.06 14.88 8.54
N ALA A 194 -4.25 14.01 7.56
CA ALA A 194 -4.36 12.57 7.81
C ALA A 194 -3.12 12.00 8.52
N MET A 195 -1.91 12.42 8.14
CA MET A 195 -0.67 12.00 8.81
C MET A 195 -0.60 12.47 10.27
N GLU A 196 -1.02 13.69 10.57
CA GLU A 196 -1.09 14.20 11.94
C GLU A 196 -2.03 13.37 12.81
N LEU A 197 -3.17 12.97 12.24
CA LEU A 197 -4.13 12.12 12.93
C LEU A 197 -3.63 10.69 13.12
N ILE A 198 -2.98 10.11 12.12
CA ILE A 198 -2.35 8.79 12.21
C ILE A 198 -1.37 8.75 13.39
N ASP A 199 -0.54 9.78 13.55
CA ASP A 199 0.42 9.88 14.66
C ASP A 199 -0.24 9.95 16.03
N GLN A 200 -1.47 10.42 16.11
CA GLN A 200 -2.27 10.49 17.35
C GLN A 200 -3.03 9.19 17.64
N LEU A 201 -3.47 8.48 16.61
CA LEU A 201 -4.35 7.31 16.75
C LEU A 201 -3.59 5.99 16.80
N GLU A 202 -2.43 5.90 16.14
CA GLU A 202 -1.64 4.67 16.18
C GLU A 202 -0.74 4.65 17.42
N PRO A 203 -0.81 3.60 18.26
CA PRO A 203 -0.02 3.52 19.49
C PRO A 203 1.47 3.30 19.22
N THR A 204 1.81 2.87 17.98
CA THR A 204 3.15 2.47 17.58
C THR A 204 3.56 3.21 16.31
N LYS A 205 4.77 3.76 16.29
CA LYS A 205 5.34 4.39 15.10
C LYS A 205 5.47 3.38 13.96
N ARG A 206 5.16 3.80 12.74
CA ARG A 206 5.17 2.93 11.55
C ARG A 206 6.56 2.41 11.17
N GLY A 207 7.62 3.19 11.42
CA GLY A 207 8.97 2.81 11.03
C GLY A 207 9.07 2.57 9.51
N ILE A 208 9.36 1.34 9.13
CA ILE A 208 9.50 0.94 7.71
C ILE A 208 8.13 0.82 7.01
N TYR A 209 7.08 0.50 7.73
CA TYR A 209 5.75 0.32 7.15
C TYR A 209 5.23 1.60 6.48
N GLY A 210 4.71 1.46 5.25
CA GLY A 210 4.28 2.61 4.44
C GLY A 210 5.44 3.42 3.86
N GLY A 211 6.67 2.96 4.04
CA GLY A 211 7.89 3.54 3.49
C GLY A 211 8.04 3.31 1.99
N ALA A 212 9.21 3.68 1.47
CA ALA A 212 9.59 3.57 0.07
C ALA A 212 10.70 2.52 -0.09
N CYS A 213 10.53 1.59 -1.02
CA CYS A 213 11.45 0.49 -1.24
C CYS A 213 11.67 0.24 -2.73
N GLY A 214 12.89 0.37 -3.21
CA GLY A 214 13.18 0.22 -4.64
C GLY A 214 14.59 0.67 -5.00
N TYR A 215 14.75 1.22 -6.20
CA TYR A 215 16.05 1.66 -6.68
C TYR A 215 15.96 2.97 -7.47
N LEU A 216 17.08 3.68 -7.49
CA LEU A 216 17.38 4.76 -8.41
C LEU A 216 18.57 4.30 -9.26
N SER A 217 18.40 4.26 -10.58
CA SER A 217 19.45 3.84 -11.49
C SER A 217 20.41 4.99 -11.84
N TYR A 218 21.62 4.64 -12.22
CA TYR A 218 22.58 5.62 -12.76
C TYR A 218 22.14 6.24 -14.10
N ALA A 219 21.21 5.60 -14.81
CA ALA A 219 20.61 6.14 -16.03
C ALA A 219 19.52 7.18 -15.78
N GLY A 220 19.13 7.40 -14.52
CA GLY A 220 18.09 8.37 -14.13
C GLY A 220 16.70 7.77 -13.98
N ASP A 221 16.53 6.45 -14.17
CA ASP A 221 15.27 5.79 -13.89
C ASP A 221 15.12 5.53 -12.39
N MET A 222 13.88 5.47 -11.93
CA MET A 222 13.53 5.10 -10.56
C MET A 222 12.31 4.20 -10.57
N ASP A 223 12.34 3.13 -9.78
CA ASP A 223 11.18 2.28 -9.55
C ASP A 223 11.09 1.95 -8.06
N VAL A 224 10.05 2.46 -7.41
CA VAL A 224 9.91 2.42 -5.96
C VAL A 224 8.51 1.94 -5.59
N ALA A 225 8.46 0.88 -4.78
CA ALA A 225 7.24 0.34 -4.20
C ALA A 225 6.93 0.97 -2.85
N ILE A 226 5.68 0.86 -2.43
CA ILE A 226 5.26 1.15 -1.06
C ILE A 226 5.66 -0.04 -0.18
N ALA A 227 6.27 0.21 0.97
CA ALA A 227 6.64 -0.84 1.92
C ALA A 227 5.42 -1.35 2.69
N ILE A 228 4.62 -2.16 2.03
CA ILE A 228 3.47 -2.91 2.56
C ILE A 228 3.66 -4.41 2.33
N ARG A 229 2.89 -5.24 3.01
CA ARG A 229 3.13 -6.69 2.99
C ARG A 229 4.60 -6.99 3.32
N THR A 230 5.11 -6.29 4.34
CA THR A 230 6.52 -6.24 4.70
C THR A 230 6.68 -6.57 6.16
N ALA A 231 7.62 -7.45 6.44
CA ALA A 231 8.03 -7.84 7.78
C ALA A 231 9.39 -7.22 8.12
N VAL A 232 9.54 -6.84 9.37
CA VAL A 232 10.83 -6.52 9.98
C VAL A 232 11.19 -7.65 10.94
N ILE A 233 12.41 -8.20 10.83
CA ILE A 233 12.91 -9.23 11.73
C ILE A 233 14.07 -8.62 12.50
N LYS A 234 13.89 -8.49 13.81
CA LYS A 234 14.90 -7.95 14.72
C LYS A 234 14.82 -8.69 16.06
N ASP A 235 15.97 -8.99 16.65
CA ASP A 235 16.09 -9.63 17.97
C ASP A 235 15.20 -10.87 18.10
N LYS A 236 15.23 -11.75 17.09
CA LYS A 236 14.40 -12.97 16.99
C LYS A 236 12.90 -12.72 17.07
N THR A 237 12.47 -11.54 16.67
CA THR A 237 11.07 -11.15 16.63
C THR A 237 10.71 -10.68 15.23
N LEU A 238 9.60 -11.20 14.72
CA LEU A 238 8.97 -10.80 13.47
C LEU A 238 7.92 -9.72 13.78
N TYR A 239 8.03 -8.58 13.14
CA TYR A 239 7.07 -7.49 13.21
C TYR A 239 6.37 -7.34 11.86
N VAL A 240 5.04 -7.28 11.87
CA VAL A 240 4.20 -7.06 10.68
C VAL A 240 3.23 -5.94 10.99
N GLN A 241 3.18 -4.93 10.11
CA GLN A 241 2.15 -3.89 10.17
C GLN A 241 1.18 -4.02 9.00
N ALA A 242 -0.07 -3.72 9.26
CA ALA A 242 -1.13 -3.63 8.28
C ALA A 242 -2.13 -2.54 8.68
N ALA A 243 -2.77 -1.92 7.69
CA ALA A 243 -3.71 -0.83 7.90
C ALA A 243 -4.94 -0.98 7.01
N ALA A 244 -6.04 -0.37 7.43
CA ALA A 244 -7.26 -0.24 6.66
C ALA A 244 -7.64 1.23 6.45
N GLY A 245 -8.27 1.53 5.32
CA GLY A 245 -8.77 2.85 4.99
C GLY A 245 -10.12 3.11 5.66
N VAL A 246 -10.17 4.15 6.48
CA VAL A 246 -11.38 4.55 7.21
C VAL A 246 -12.07 5.70 6.49
N VAL A 247 -13.35 5.49 6.17
CA VAL A 247 -14.28 6.48 5.60
C VAL A 247 -15.52 6.61 6.49
N ALA A 248 -16.43 7.53 6.15
CA ALA A 248 -17.63 7.75 6.95
C ALA A 248 -18.47 6.49 7.21
N ASP A 249 -18.59 5.63 6.19
CA ASP A 249 -19.41 4.41 6.25
C ASP A 249 -18.63 3.15 6.71
N SER A 250 -17.40 3.31 7.18
CA SER A 250 -16.58 2.20 7.67
C SER A 250 -17.22 1.51 8.87
N VAL A 251 -17.12 0.18 8.91
CA VAL A 251 -17.56 -0.62 10.05
C VAL A 251 -16.33 -1.03 10.86
N PRO A 252 -16.15 -0.55 12.10
CA PRO A 252 -14.91 -0.72 12.86
C PRO A 252 -14.40 -2.18 12.94
N ALA A 253 -15.29 -3.14 13.16
CA ALA A 253 -14.93 -4.55 13.22
C ALA A 253 -14.48 -5.12 11.86
N LEU A 254 -15.00 -4.59 10.74
CA LEU A 254 -14.56 -5.00 9.41
C LEU A 254 -13.19 -4.42 9.07
N GLU A 255 -12.92 -3.18 9.47
CA GLU A 255 -11.59 -2.56 9.29
C GLU A 255 -10.51 -3.29 10.11
N TRP A 256 -10.83 -3.71 11.34
CA TRP A 256 -9.96 -4.60 12.11
C TRP A 256 -9.69 -5.90 11.36
N ALA A 257 -10.73 -6.59 10.91
CA ALA A 257 -10.61 -7.85 10.18
C ALA A 257 -9.79 -7.69 8.87
N GLU A 258 -9.89 -6.54 8.21
CA GLU A 258 -9.10 -6.23 7.03
C GLU A 258 -7.60 -6.17 7.34
N THR A 259 -7.20 -5.53 8.44
CA THR A 259 -5.79 -5.51 8.86
C THR A 259 -5.25 -6.91 9.15
N GLU A 260 -6.06 -7.78 9.79
CA GLU A 260 -5.73 -9.18 10.03
C GLU A 260 -5.50 -9.94 8.70
N HIS A 261 -6.41 -9.75 7.75
CA HIS A 261 -6.29 -10.38 6.43
C HIS A 261 -5.04 -9.92 5.68
N LYS A 262 -4.71 -8.63 5.76
CA LYS A 262 -3.51 -8.06 5.13
C LYS A 262 -2.20 -8.56 5.74
N ALA A 263 -2.17 -8.87 7.03
CA ALA A 263 -1.01 -9.43 7.72
C ALA A 263 -0.84 -10.94 7.50
N ARG A 264 -1.91 -11.65 7.16
CA ARG A 264 -1.98 -13.12 7.15
C ARG A 264 -0.93 -13.80 6.29
N ALA A 265 -0.63 -13.27 5.09
CA ALA A 265 0.34 -13.89 4.19
C ALA A 265 1.74 -13.99 4.81
N LEU A 266 2.20 -12.93 5.49
CA LEU A 266 3.48 -12.90 6.18
C LEU A 266 3.52 -13.85 7.38
N LEU A 267 2.47 -13.85 8.19
CA LEU A 267 2.37 -14.73 9.35
C LEU A 267 2.33 -16.20 8.93
N ARG A 268 1.58 -16.50 7.87
CA ARG A 268 1.52 -17.88 7.33
C ARG A 268 2.85 -18.34 6.74
N ALA A 269 3.58 -17.45 6.05
CA ALA A 269 4.91 -17.75 5.56
C ALA A 269 5.88 -18.05 6.72
N ALA A 270 5.80 -17.30 7.81
CA ALA A 270 6.60 -17.55 9.01
C ALA A 270 6.27 -18.92 9.64
N GLU A 271 4.98 -19.27 9.74
CA GLU A 271 4.56 -20.58 10.24
C GLU A 271 5.10 -21.74 9.40
N LEU A 272 5.09 -21.61 8.07
CA LEU A 272 5.62 -22.64 7.17
C LEU A 272 7.12 -22.84 7.36
N VAL A 273 7.87 -21.76 7.50
CA VAL A 273 9.31 -21.84 7.77
C VAL A 273 9.59 -22.55 9.11
N GLU A 274 8.83 -22.24 10.17
CA GLU A 274 8.94 -22.89 11.47
C GLU A 274 8.60 -24.39 11.43
N GLN A 275 7.75 -24.80 10.49
CA GLN A 275 7.41 -26.20 10.22
C GLN A 275 8.46 -26.92 9.33
N GLY A 276 9.52 -26.23 8.93
CA GLY A 276 10.58 -26.77 8.08
C GLY A 276 10.23 -26.82 6.58
N LEU A 277 9.22 -26.09 6.15
CA LEU A 277 8.86 -25.94 4.74
C LEU A 277 9.44 -24.61 4.21
N GLU A 278 10.39 -24.71 3.29
CA GLU A 278 11.08 -23.56 2.64
C GLU A 278 10.66 -23.40 1.16
#